data_36d218c80c150a5a9a9d0fd2e932cb7d
#
_entry.id   36d218c80c150a5a9a9d0fd2e932cb7d
#
_cell.length_a   1.000
_cell.length_b   1.000
_cell.length_c   1.000
_cell.angle_alpha   90.00
_cell.angle_beta   90.00
_cell.angle_gamma   90.00
#
_symmetry.space_group_name_H-M   'P 1'
#
loop_
_entity.id
_entity.type
_entity.pdbx_description
1 polymer ?
#
loop_
_entity_poly.entity_id
_entity_poly.type
_entity_poly.pdbx_seq_one_letter_code
_entity_poly.pdbx_strand_id
1 'polypeptide(L)'
;MSLPARRNYRSFFWPVVLILVGIFALLVNAGIISTDRLSLLEDLWPVILIVIGLELLARRGLQGTAGDVAAVLIVLIAAGGAVAYVALAPNPGTTHTLDSSATVGNLDRASLEVNVGSARISMDGAAAEGELYRAHIEYSGPKPDVGVDRSTGKVEISQTNNSFGVFRSRNFILDIHLNPSLPWNIVGNSGAATDTFQLAHVNVRSIELNTGASREEITLGKPTGIIPITVNGGALTVHLHRPAGTAASVRVSGGAVSLDADGQQHRGIGSESWESAGYGGATDAYRVEINGGACTVGIDTSGSAA
;
A
#
# COMPACT_ATOMS: atom_id res chain seq x y z
N MET A 1 37.74 56.88 20.89
CA MET A 1 36.86 56.11 19.98
C MET A 1 37.03 54.65 20.35
N SER A 2 36.20 54.17 21.30
CA SER A 2 36.25 52.77 21.83
C SER A 2 35.37 51.88 20.97
N LEU A 3 35.97 50.88 20.34
CA LEU A 3 35.28 49.86 19.57
C LEU A 3 34.41 49.02 20.53
N PRO A 4 33.13 48.75 20.19
CA PRO A 4 32.28 47.88 21.01
C PRO A 4 32.77 46.44 20.91
N ALA A 5 33.04 45.83 22.07
CA ALA A 5 33.41 44.44 22.19
C ALA A 5 32.28 43.55 21.57
N ARG A 6 32.62 42.81 20.53
CA ARG A 6 31.74 41.77 19.98
C ARG A 6 31.52 40.70 21.07
N ARG A 7 30.39 40.72 21.74
CA ARG A 7 29.92 39.62 22.58
C ARG A 7 29.70 38.42 21.69
N ASN A 8 30.61 37.45 21.72
CA ASN A 8 30.40 36.12 21.16
C ASN A 8 29.31 35.47 22.00
N TYR A 9 28.05 35.52 21.49
CA TYR A 9 26.96 34.74 22.04
C TYR A 9 27.26 33.27 21.73
N ARG A 10 27.79 32.53 22.70
CA ARG A 10 27.84 31.07 22.70
C ARG A 10 26.39 30.59 22.81
N SER A 11 25.79 30.15 21.71
CA SER A 11 24.50 29.53 21.71
C SER A 11 24.55 28.28 22.59
N PHE A 12 23.78 28.25 23.67
CA PHE A 12 23.59 27.05 24.53
C PHE A 12 22.80 25.95 23.84
N PHE A 13 22.21 26.22 22.69
CA PHE A 13 21.38 25.30 21.91
C PHE A 13 22.13 24.00 21.57
N TRP A 14 23.30 24.10 20.94
CA TRP A 14 24.04 22.91 20.51
C TRP A 14 24.49 22.01 21.66
N PRO A 15 25.02 22.53 22.78
CA PRO A 15 25.30 21.70 23.94
C PRO A 15 24.08 20.97 24.50
N VAL A 16 22.93 21.62 24.57
CA VAL A 16 21.67 20.98 25.04
C VAL A 16 21.23 19.88 24.10
N VAL A 17 21.24 20.09 22.79
CA VAL A 17 20.92 19.09 21.80
C VAL A 17 21.85 17.88 21.91
N LEU A 18 23.13 18.07 22.04
CA LEU A 18 24.12 16.98 22.21
C LEU A 18 23.88 16.16 23.50
N ILE A 19 23.55 16.84 24.61
CA ILE A 19 23.21 16.15 25.87
C ILE A 19 21.92 15.30 25.68
N LEU A 20 20.91 15.83 25.02
CA LEU A 20 19.64 15.10 24.76
C LEU A 20 19.85 13.89 23.86
N VAL A 21 20.67 14.02 22.81
CA VAL A 21 21.06 12.90 21.94
C VAL A 21 21.83 11.84 22.74
N GLY A 22 22.74 12.26 23.63
CA GLY A 22 23.47 11.34 24.50
C GLY A 22 22.57 10.60 25.49
N ILE A 23 21.62 11.30 26.13
CA ILE A 23 20.63 10.68 27.04
C ILE A 23 19.76 9.69 26.24
N PHE A 24 19.31 10.08 25.06
CA PHE A 24 18.52 9.20 24.20
C PHE A 24 19.27 7.91 23.83
N ALA A 25 20.55 8.05 23.42
CA ALA A 25 21.41 6.91 23.13
C ALA A 25 21.62 5.99 24.33
N LEU A 26 21.73 6.56 25.54
CA LEU A 26 21.80 5.78 26.79
C LEU A 26 20.49 5.03 27.06
N LEU A 27 19.32 5.61 26.82
CA LEU A 27 18.02 4.97 27.02
C LEU A 27 17.83 3.79 26.04
N VAL A 28 18.30 3.91 24.80
CA VAL A 28 18.31 2.82 23.83
C VAL A 28 19.28 1.72 24.26
N ASN A 29 20.51 2.09 24.68
CA ASN A 29 21.51 1.12 25.12
C ASN A 29 21.13 0.41 26.42
N ALA A 30 20.38 1.06 27.29
CA ALA A 30 19.83 0.48 28.53
C ALA A 30 18.61 -0.42 28.26
N GLY A 31 18.17 -0.60 27.02
CA GLY A 31 17.00 -1.42 26.65
C GLY A 31 15.64 -0.83 27.08
N ILE A 32 15.60 0.42 27.56
CA ILE A 32 14.37 1.13 27.92
C ILE A 32 13.56 1.47 26.66
N ILE A 33 14.24 1.76 25.57
CA ILE A 33 13.66 1.98 24.25
C ILE A 33 14.15 0.85 23.34
N SER A 34 13.23 0.05 22.82
CA SER A 34 13.57 -1.03 21.87
C SER A 34 14.01 -0.43 20.51
N THR A 35 14.97 -1.09 19.86
CA THR A 35 15.49 -0.68 18.55
C THR A 35 14.38 -0.62 17.48
N ASP A 36 13.37 -1.48 17.60
CA ASP A 36 12.20 -1.51 16.70
C ASP A 36 11.37 -0.23 16.76
N ARG A 37 11.44 0.49 17.89
CA ARG A 37 10.76 1.78 18.08
C ARG A 37 11.52 2.97 17.49
N LEU A 38 12.76 2.78 17.05
CA LEU A 38 13.54 3.87 16.43
C LEU A 38 12.91 4.34 15.11
N SER A 39 12.20 3.46 14.42
CA SER A 39 11.42 3.84 13.23
C SER A 39 10.33 4.88 13.51
N LEU A 40 9.85 4.99 14.76
CA LEU A 40 8.92 6.04 15.18
C LEU A 40 9.54 7.44 15.18
N LEU A 41 10.87 7.54 15.26
CA LEU A 41 11.56 8.82 15.18
C LEU A 41 11.49 9.43 13.77
N GLU A 42 11.40 8.59 12.76
CA GLU A 42 11.23 9.06 11.38
C GLU A 42 9.90 9.82 11.22
N ASP A 43 8.87 9.49 11.99
CA ASP A 43 7.60 10.20 12.00
C ASP A 43 7.68 11.60 12.64
N LEU A 44 8.76 11.88 13.39
CA LEU A 44 8.93 13.14 14.13
C LEU A 44 9.65 14.23 13.34
N TRP A 45 10.05 14.00 12.08
CA TRP A 45 10.72 15.01 11.26
C TRP A 45 9.91 16.34 11.13
N PRO A 46 8.53 16.34 11.05
CA PRO A 46 7.80 17.60 11.03
C PRO A 46 7.93 18.39 12.34
N VAL A 47 8.04 17.65 13.48
CA VAL A 47 8.24 18.28 14.79
C VAL A 47 9.59 18.98 14.84
N ILE A 48 10.63 18.41 14.22
CA ILE A 48 11.95 19.04 14.12
C ILE A 48 11.85 20.38 13.37
N LEU A 49 11.10 20.45 12.27
CA LEU A 49 10.89 21.71 11.54
C LEU A 49 10.11 22.73 12.36
N ILE A 50 9.10 22.29 13.11
CA ILE A 50 8.33 23.16 14.02
C ILE A 50 9.23 23.71 15.11
N VAL A 51 10.07 22.87 15.72
CA VAL A 51 11.05 23.29 16.76
C VAL A 51 12.02 24.32 16.22
N ILE A 52 12.59 24.08 15.04
CA ILE A 52 13.49 25.04 14.37
C ILE A 52 12.77 26.36 14.09
N GLY A 53 11.52 26.30 13.58
CA GLY A 53 10.70 27.48 13.32
C GLY A 53 10.39 28.29 14.60
N LEU A 54 10.00 27.62 15.68
CA LEU A 54 9.73 28.23 16.98
C LEU A 54 11.00 28.84 17.60
N GLU A 55 12.14 28.15 17.48
CA GLU A 55 13.44 28.67 17.92
C GLU A 55 13.79 29.99 17.20
N LEU A 56 13.63 30.01 15.86
CA LEU A 56 13.91 31.23 15.08
C LEU A 56 12.95 32.39 15.46
N LEU A 57 11.70 32.10 15.75
CA LEU A 57 10.73 33.09 16.22
C LEU A 57 11.07 33.59 17.62
N ALA A 58 11.42 32.71 18.57
CA ALA A 58 11.81 33.07 19.92
C ALA A 58 13.06 33.96 19.93
N ARG A 59 14.07 33.66 19.11
CA ARG A 59 15.28 34.47 18.95
C ARG A 59 15.03 35.85 18.34
N ARG A 60 13.99 36.01 17.50
CA ARG A 60 13.59 37.30 16.92
C ARG A 60 12.75 38.15 17.86
N GLY A 61 11.83 37.50 18.61
CA GLY A 61 10.89 38.19 19.48
C GLY A 61 11.37 38.51 20.88
N LEU A 62 12.28 37.70 21.44
CA LEU A 62 12.78 37.82 22.80
C LEU A 62 14.28 38.09 22.76
N GLN A 63 14.70 39.28 23.24
CA GLN A 63 16.12 39.66 23.31
C GLN A 63 16.75 39.23 24.63
N GLY A 64 18.03 38.78 24.58
CA GLY A 64 18.80 38.43 25.76
C GLY A 64 18.52 37.05 26.34
N THR A 65 18.72 36.88 27.65
CA THR A 65 18.59 35.62 28.38
C THR A 65 17.18 35.01 28.32
N ALA A 66 16.13 35.82 28.16
CA ALA A 66 14.76 35.35 28.03
C ALA A 66 14.53 34.53 26.73
N GLY A 67 15.16 34.93 25.61
CA GLY A 67 15.08 34.20 24.35
C GLY A 67 15.84 32.87 24.43
N ASP A 68 16.99 32.82 25.09
CA ASP A 68 17.76 31.57 25.26
C ASP A 68 17.02 30.58 26.17
N VAL A 69 16.39 31.05 27.26
CA VAL A 69 15.58 30.22 28.14
C VAL A 69 14.36 29.66 27.39
N ALA A 70 13.66 30.48 26.60
CA ALA A 70 12.51 30.06 25.81
C ALA A 70 12.89 28.97 24.77
N ALA A 71 14.04 29.17 24.08
CA ALA A 71 14.54 28.20 23.11
C ALA A 71 14.85 26.84 23.77
N VAL A 72 15.54 26.85 24.94
CA VAL A 72 15.82 25.62 25.69
C VAL A 72 14.53 24.93 26.14
N LEU A 73 13.52 25.68 26.61
CA LEU A 73 12.25 25.15 27.04
C LEU A 73 11.49 24.48 25.90
N ILE A 74 11.46 25.10 24.72
CA ILE A 74 10.86 24.51 23.50
C ILE A 74 11.52 23.19 23.16
N VAL A 75 12.85 23.12 23.17
CA VAL A 75 13.58 21.88 22.89
C VAL A 75 13.31 20.80 23.93
N LEU A 76 13.25 21.16 25.21
CA LEU A 76 12.96 20.20 26.29
C LEU A 76 11.53 19.64 26.20
N ILE A 77 10.54 20.49 25.89
CA ILE A 77 9.16 20.05 25.69
C ILE A 77 9.05 19.14 24.47
N ALA A 78 9.68 19.49 23.36
CA ALA A 78 9.69 18.68 22.15
C ALA A 78 10.38 17.31 22.37
N ALA A 79 11.54 17.33 23.04
CA ALA A 79 12.27 16.09 23.35
C ALA A 79 11.50 15.21 24.33
N GLY A 80 10.91 15.78 25.39
CA GLY A 80 10.06 15.07 26.33
C GLY A 80 8.82 14.49 25.66
N GLY A 81 8.18 15.23 24.78
CA GLY A 81 7.06 14.77 23.95
C GLY A 81 7.45 13.64 23.00
N ALA A 82 8.62 13.74 22.36
CA ALA A 82 9.15 12.70 21.48
C ALA A 82 9.44 11.40 22.24
N VAL A 83 10.09 11.50 23.42
CA VAL A 83 10.35 10.34 24.27
C VAL A 83 9.04 9.71 24.75
N ALA A 84 8.08 10.50 25.21
CA ALA A 84 6.78 10.02 25.61
C ALA A 84 6.04 9.33 24.46
N TYR A 85 6.07 9.91 23.25
CA TYR A 85 5.50 9.32 22.06
C TYR A 85 6.11 7.95 21.75
N VAL A 86 7.45 7.85 21.71
CA VAL A 86 8.15 6.58 21.43
C VAL A 86 7.93 5.55 22.53
N ALA A 87 7.84 5.99 23.80
CA ALA A 87 7.62 5.08 24.92
C ALA A 87 6.18 4.55 25.01
N LEU A 88 5.19 5.38 24.67
CA LEU A 88 3.76 5.06 24.79
C LEU A 88 3.15 4.54 23.49
N ALA A 89 3.79 4.76 22.35
CA ALA A 89 3.30 4.27 21.08
C ALA A 89 3.27 2.73 21.05
N PRO A 90 2.25 2.12 20.43
CA PRO A 90 2.24 0.68 20.19
C PRO A 90 3.50 0.23 19.44
N ASN A 91 4.00 -0.96 19.76
CA ASN A 91 5.18 -1.51 19.06
C ASN A 91 4.93 -1.58 17.56
N PRO A 92 5.70 -0.90 16.73
CA PRO A 92 5.50 -0.90 15.28
C PRO A 92 5.76 -2.25 14.62
N GLY A 93 6.44 -3.17 15.31
CA GLY A 93 6.79 -4.51 14.83
C GLY A 93 5.82 -5.62 15.24
N THR A 94 4.74 -5.35 15.98
CA THR A 94 3.76 -6.40 16.28
C THR A 94 2.88 -6.67 15.07
N THR A 95 3.06 -7.86 14.50
CA THR A 95 2.12 -8.40 13.51
C THR A 95 0.95 -9.02 14.27
N HIS A 96 -0.25 -8.69 13.84
CA HIS A 96 -1.51 -9.23 14.33
C HIS A 96 -2.16 -10.04 13.22
N THR A 97 -3.00 -10.99 13.58
CA THR A 97 -3.79 -11.77 12.64
C THR A 97 -5.28 -11.51 12.82
N LEU A 98 -6.02 -11.58 11.74
CA LEU A 98 -7.48 -11.50 11.70
C LEU A 98 -8.00 -12.51 10.71
N ASP A 99 -8.79 -13.46 11.19
CA ASP A 99 -9.52 -14.40 10.34
C ASP A 99 -10.96 -13.92 10.15
N SER A 100 -11.47 -14.02 8.93
CA SER A 100 -12.83 -13.63 8.59
C SER A 100 -13.40 -14.58 7.54
N SER A 101 -14.66 -14.94 7.70
CA SER A 101 -15.40 -15.74 6.72
C SER A 101 -16.87 -15.40 6.75
N ALA A 102 -17.57 -15.71 5.65
CA ALA A 102 -19.02 -15.59 5.57
C ALA A 102 -19.61 -16.74 4.75
N THR A 103 -20.85 -17.07 5.01
CA THR A 103 -21.59 -18.06 4.24
C THR A 103 -22.21 -17.43 2.99
N VAL A 104 -22.34 -18.22 1.92
CA VAL A 104 -22.92 -17.77 0.64
C VAL A 104 -24.40 -17.42 0.74
N GLY A 105 -25.16 -18.11 1.60
CA GLY A 105 -26.61 -17.90 1.72
C GLY A 105 -27.35 -18.08 0.38
N ASN A 106 -28.19 -17.10 0.03
CA ASN A 106 -29.00 -17.09 -1.22
C ASN A 106 -28.43 -16.11 -2.27
N LEU A 107 -27.13 -15.82 -2.22
CA LEU A 107 -26.49 -14.90 -3.16
C LEU A 107 -26.33 -15.56 -4.53
N ASP A 108 -26.60 -14.80 -5.59
CA ASP A 108 -26.39 -15.16 -6.99
C ASP A 108 -25.14 -14.52 -7.61
N ARG A 109 -24.54 -13.59 -6.91
CA ARG A 109 -23.34 -12.86 -7.29
C ARG A 109 -22.61 -12.33 -6.06
N ALA A 110 -21.36 -11.95 -6.24
CA ALA A 110 -20.57 -11.34 -5.18
C ALA A 110 -19.61 -10.27 -5.72
N SER A 111 -19.19 -9.38 -4.83
CA SER A 111 -18.13 -8.43 -5.12
C SER A 111 -17.15 -8.34 -3.96
N LEU A 112 -15.87 -8.22 -4.29
CA LEU A 112 -14.81 -7.98 -3.33
C LEU A 112 -14.23 -6.60 -3.58
N GLU A 113 -14.13 -5.80 -2.54
CA GLU A 113 -13.44 -4.50 -2.56
C GLU A 113 -12.38 -4.48 -1.47
N VAL A 114 -11.13 -4.26 -1.84
CA VAL A 114 -9.98 -4.17 -0.92
C VAL A 114 -9.40 -2.77 -0.98
N ASN A 115 -9.42 -2.05 0.17
CA ASN A 115 -8.96 -0.67 0.30
C ASN A 115 -7.81 -0.60 1.32
N VAL A 116 -6.57 -0.56 0.85
CA VAL A 116 -5.38 -0.65 1.71
C VAL A 116 -4.26 0.27 1.24
N GLY A 117 -3.34 0.64 2.13
CA GLY A 117 -2.23 1.53 1.77
C GLY A 117 -1.12 0.80 1.01
N SER A 118 -0.63 -0.29 1.58
CA SER A 118 0.39 -1.15 0.97
C SER A 118 0.06 -2.58 1.31
N ALA A 119 0.08 -3.48 0.32
CA ALA A 119 -0.41 -4.84 0.49
C ALA A 119 0.41 -5.89 -0.28
N ARG A 120 0.32 -7.12 0.24
CA ARG A 120 0.52 -8.34 -0.53
C ARG A 120 -0.79 -9.12 -0.48
N ILE A 121 -1.38 -9.39 -1.63
CA ILE A 121 -2.68 -10.07 -1.72
C ILE A 121 -2.49 -11.37 -2.50
N SER A 122 -2.88 -12.47 -1.88
CA SER A 122 -3.04 -13.77 -2.50
C SER A 122 -4.54 -14.10 -2.57
N MET A 123 -5.00 -14.49 -3.75
CA MET A 123 -6.43 -14.76 -3.99
C MET A 123 -6.60 -16.01 -4.85
N ASP A 124 -7.51 -16.88 -4.43
CA ASP A 124 -7.88 -18.08 -5.19
C ASP A 124 -9.34 -18.46 -5.02
N GLY A 125 -9.74 -19.59 -5.63
CA GLY A 125 -11.11 -20.16 -5.58
C GLY A 125 -11.27 -21.31 -4.61
N ALA A 126 -10.52 -21.34 -3.49
CA ALA A 126 -10.51 -22.49 -2.57
C ALA A 126 -11.41 -22.30 -1.32
N ALA A 127 -12.41 -21.40 -1.37
CA ALA A 127 -13.39 -21.33 -0.29
C ALA A 127 -14.15 -22.67 -0.16
N ALA A 128 -14.45 -23.06 1.08
CA ALA A 128 -15.18 -24.30 1.32
C ALA A 128 -16.63 -24.21 0.80
N GLU A 129 -17.23 -25.37 0.60
CA GLU A 129 -18.63 -25.45 0.16
C GLU A 129 -19.54 -24.70 1.15
N GLY A 130 -20.39 -23.81 0.62
CA GLY A 130 -21.29 -22.97 1.41
C GLY A 130 -20.65 -21.72 1.99
N GLU A 131 -19.34 -21.52 1.91
CA GLU A 131 -18.69 -20.25 2.23
C GLU A 131 -18.76 -19.28 1.05
N LEU A 132 -19.00 -18.01 1.33
CA LEU A 132 -18.87 -16.92 0.37
C LEU A 132 -17.38 -16.62 0.14
N TYR A 133 -16.65 -16.46 1.24
CA TYR A 133 -15.20 -16.30 1.26
C TYR A 133 -14.63 -16.74 2.59
N ARG A 134 -13.32 -16.98 2.61
CA ARG A 134 -12.48 -17.09 3.80
C ARG A 134 -11.23 -16.23 3.59
N ALA A 135 -10.93 -15.38 4.56
CA ALA A 135 -9.79 -14.49 4.53
C ALA A 135 -8.94 -14.66 5.79
N HIS A 136 -7.64 -14.73 5.61
CA HIS A 136 -6.62 -14.61 6.65
C HIS A 136 -5.83 -13.33 6.39
N ILE A 137 -5.78 -12.44 7.37
CA ILE A 137 -5.13 -11.14 7.27
C ILE A 137 -4.04 -11.03 8.32
N GLU A 138 -2.79 -10.87 7.89
CA GLU A 138 -1.70 -10.44 8.75
C GLU A 138 -1.47 -8.95 8.59
N TYR A 139 -1.49 -8.20 9.68
CA TYR A 139 -1.39 -6.75 9.60
C TYR A 139 -0.54 -6.14 10.71
N SER A 140 0.01 -4.98 10.44
CA SER A 140 0.60 -4.08 11.43
C SER A 140 -0.14 -2.73 11.41
N GLY A 141 -0.23 -2.08 12.57
CA GLY A 141 -0.95 -0.81 12.72
C GLY A 141 -2.44 -0.98 13.04
N PRO A 142 -3.35 -0.12 12.52
CA PRO A 142 -4.77 -0.20 12.81
C PRO A 142 -5.37 -1.53 12.37
N LYS A 143 -6.29 -2.06 13.20
CA LYS A 143 -7.01 -3.27 12.85
C LYS A 143 -7.81 -3.05 11.56
N PRO A 144 -7.70 -3.98 10.57
CA PRO A 144 -8.55 -3.94 9.39
C PRO A 144 -10.03 -4.09 9.75
N ASP A 145 -10.88 -3.41 9.00
CA ASP A 145 -12.32 -3.61 9.01
C ASP A 145 -12.72 -4.55 7.88
N VAL A 146 -13.54 -5.54 8.19
CA VAL A 146 -14.07 -6.50 7.22
C VAL A 146 -15.58 -6.47 7.30
N GLY A 147 -16.20 -5.83 6.32
CA GLY A 147 -17.65 -5.70 6.19
C GLY A 147 -18.21 -6.68 5.17
N VAL A 148 -19.38 -7.24 5.44
CA VAL A 148 -20.14 -8.08 4.51
C VAL A 148 -21.57 -7.60 4.41
N ASP A 149 -21.97 -7.12 3.24
CA ASP A 149 -23.36 -6.84 2.93
C ASP A 149 -24.01 -8.11 2.34
N ARG A 150 -24.80 -8.77 3.14
CA ARG A 150 -25.47 -10.01 2.78
C ARG A 150 -26.63 -9.82 1.80
N SER A 151 -27.06 -8.59 1.53
CA SER A 151 -28.12 -8.30 0.55
C SER A 151 -27.57 -8.20 -0.87
N THR A 152 -26.34 -7.70 -1.02
CA THR A 152 -25.70 -7.49 -2.32
C THR A 152 -24.56 -8.48 -2.60
N GLY A 153 -24.08 -9.20 -1.59
CA GLY A 153 -22.89 -10.04 -1.67
C GLY A 153 -21.58 -9.24 -1.69
N LYS A 154 -21.60 -7.96 -1.25
CA LYS A 154 -20.39 -7.15 -1.18
C LYS A 154 -19.57 -7.53 0.05
N VAL A 155 -18.31 -7.88 -0.17
CA VAL A 155 -17.26 -8.04 0.84
C VAL A 155 -16.34 -6.85 0.72
N GLU A 156 -16.16 -6.10 1.80
CA GLU A 156 -15.26 -4.96 1.85
C GLU A 156 -14.20 -5.18 2.92
N ILE A 157 -12.93 -5.09 2.53
CA ILE A 157 -11.77 -5.20 3.42
C ILE A 157 -11.03 -3.87 3.36
N SER A 158 -10.96 -3.17 4.47
CA SER A 158 -10.31 -1.88 4.51
C SER A 158 -9.38 -1.73 5.71
N GLN A 159 -8.24 -1.08 5.50
CA GLN A 159 -7.36 -0.66 6.58
C GLN A 159 -7.14 0.85 6.49
N THR A 160 -7.78 1.58 7.41
CA THR A 160 -7.73 3.03 7.42
C THR A 160 -6.35 3.56 7.79
N ASN A 161 -5.90 4.53 7.03
CA ASN A 161 -4.58 5.14 7.19
C ASN A 161 -4.67 6.43 8.04
N ASN A 162 -5.00 6.31 9.34
CA ASN A 162 -5.21 7.45 10.24
C ASN A 162 -3.93 8.03 10.87
N SER A 163 -2.74 7.69 10.40
CA SER A 163 -1.51 8.23 10.97
C SER A 163 -0.74 9.09 9.99
N PHE A 164 -0.26 10.23 10.47
CA PHE A 164 0.64 11.16 9.81
C PHE A 164 2.04 10.58 9.48
N GLY A 165 2.26 9.28 9.65
CA GLY A 165 3.52 8.61 9.38
C GLY A 165 3.73 8.35 7.90
N VAL A 166 4.44 9.25 7.21
CA VAL A 166 4.72 9.19 5.78
C VAL A 166 5.67 8.03 5.42
N PHE A 167 6.39 7.47 6.41
CA PHE A 167 7.46 6.49 6.21
C PHE A 167 7.25 5.14 6.93
N ARG A 168 6.09 4.88 7.51
CA ARG A 168 5.84 3.59 8.15
C ARG A 168 5.61 2.51 7.11
N SER A 169 6.57 1.59 7.00
CA SER A 169 6.34 0.30 6.35
C SER A 169 5.26 -0.43 7.13
N ARG A 170 4.06 -0.54 6.57
CA ARG A 170 2.97 -1.33 7.12
C ARG A 170 2.96 -2.65 6.41
N ASN A 171 2.91 -3.72 7.19
CA ASN A 171 2.68 -5.03 6.64
C ASN A 171 1.17 -5.28 6.60
N PHE A 172 0.65 -5.53 5.42
CA PHE A 172 -0.70 -6.02 5.20
C PHE A 172 -0.62 -7.17 4.21
N ILE A 173 -0.84 -8.37 4.70
CA ILE A 173 -0.86 -9.59 3.89
C ILE A 173 -2.29 -10.12 3.97
N LEU A 174 -2.90 -10.33 2.83
CA LEU A 174 -4.24 -10.88 2.70
C LEU A 174 -4.16 -12.17 1.88
N ASP A 175 -4.51 -13.28 2.51
CA ASP A 175 -4.82 -14.53 1.84
C ASP A 175 -6.33 -14.70 1.82
N ILE A 176 -6.93 -14.70 0.62
CA ILE A 176 -8.37 -14.80 0.49
C ILE A 176 -8.78 -15.90 -0.49
N HIS A 177 -9.68 -16.76 -0.03
CA HIS A 177 -10.30 -17.81 -0.79
C HIS A 177 -11.73 -17.41 -1.13
N LEU A 178 -12.08 -17.36 -2.41
CA LEU A 178 -13.41 -16.98 -2.91
C LEU A 178 -14.23 -18.21 -3.24
N ASN A 179 -15.55 -18.09 -3.16
CA ASN A 179 -16.46 -19.14 -3.63
C ASN A 179 -16.38 -19.24 -5.17
N PRO A 180 -15.96 -20.38 -5.72
CA PRO A 180 -15.79 -20.53 -7.18
C PRO A 180 -17.10 -20.55 -7.95
N SER A 181 -18.23 -20.85 -7.31
CA SER A 181 -19.53 -21.00 -7.96
C SER A 181 -20.24 -19.69 -8.24
N LEU A 182 -19.84 -18.60 -7.53
CA LEU A 182 -20.44 -17.27 -7.72
C LEU A 182 -19.64 -16.44 -8.72
N PRO A 183 -20.35 -15.61 -9.52
CA PRO A 183 -19.69 -14.59 -10.32
C PRO A 183 -19.18 -13.43 -9.45
N TRP A 184 -17.88 -13.08 -9.61
CA TRP A 184 -17.20 -12.08 -8.80
C TRP A 184 -16.84 -10.83 -9.60
N ASN A 185 -17.11 -9.66 -9.00
CA ASN A 185 -16.47 -8.41 -9.36
C ASN A 185 -15.39 -8.11 -8.33
N ILE A 186 -14.15 -7.88 -8.77
CA ILE A 186 -12.99 -7.69 -7.88
C ILE A 186 -12.47 -6.27 -8.07
N VAL A 187 -12.38 -5.50 -6.98
CA VAL A 187 -11.84 -4.14 -6.95
C VAL A 187 -10.75 -4.07 -5.91
N GLY A 188 -9.55 -3.65 -6.33
CA GLY A 188 -8.40 -3.41 -5.46
C GLY A 188 -7.98 -1.95 -5.51
N ASN A 189 -7.92 -1.28 -4.36
CA ASN A 189 -7.41 0.08 -4.22
C ASN A 189 -6.23 0.08 -3.25
N SER A 190 -5.03 0.38 -3.75
CA SER A 190 -3.81 0.35 -2.95
C SER A 190 -2.83 1.45 -3.34
N GLY A 191 -1.95 1.86 -2.42
CA GLY A 191 -0.82 2.74 -2.76
C GLY A 191 0.34 1.97 -3.40
N ALA A 192 0.64 0.78 -2.86
CA ALA A 192 1.61 -0.15 -3.42
C ALA A 192 1.13 -1.59 -3.19
N ALA A 193 1.23 -2.45 -4.21
CA ALA A 193 0.76 -3.82 -4.12
C ALA A 193 1.72 -4.83 -4.77
N THR A 194 1.68 -6.05 -4.24
CA THR A 194 2.20 -7.25 -4.91
C THR A 194 1.13 -8.31 -4.80
N ASP A 195 0.47 -8.57 -5.92
CA ASP A 195 -0.74 -9.37 -5.95
C ASP A 195 -0.53 -10.63 -6.77
N THR A 196 -1.04 -11.76 -6.26
CA THR A 196 -1.01 -13.05 -6.92
C THR A 196 -2.42 -13.62 -6.91
N PHE A 197 -3.08 -13.60 -8.07
CA PHE A 197 -4.46 -14.04 -8.23
C PHE A 197 -4.51 -15.35 -9.04
N GLN A 198 -4.86 -16.44 -8.37
CA GLN A 198 -5.06 -17.77 -8.96
C GLN A 198 -6.55 -17.99 -9.22
N LEU A 199 -7.07 -17.34 -10.27
CA LEU A 199 -8.51 -17.29 -10.57
C LEU A 199 -8.93 -18.30 -11.64
N ALA A 200 -8.13 -19.33 -11.93
CA ALA A 200 -8.44 -20.36 -12.94
C ALA A 200 -9.79 -21.05 -12.71
N HIS A 201 -10.22 -21.17 -11.46
CA HIS A 201 -11.47 -21.81 -11.06
C HIS A 201 -12.52 -20.84 -10.53
N VAL A 202 -12.25 -19.53 -10.55
CA VAL A 202 -13.18 -18.50 -10.08
C VAL A 202 -13.97 -17.94 -11.26
N ASN A 203 -15.27 -17.81 -11.11
CA ASN A 203 -16.12 -17.16 -12.11
C ASN A 203 -15.96 -15.64 -12.01
N VAL A 204 -14.98 -15.08 -12.71
CA VAL A 204 -14.70 -13.64 -12.72
C VAL A 204 -15.65 -12.92 -13.70
N ARG A 205 -16.16 -11.76 -13.28
CA ARG A 205 -16.96 -10.85 -14.12
C ARG A 205 -16.20 -9.57 -14.47
N SER A 206 -15.41 -9.08 -13.54
CA SER A 206 -14.51 -7.93 -13.77
C SER A 206 -13.39 -7.91 -12.75
N ILE A 207 -12.27 -7.33 -13.15
CA ILE A 207 -11.17 -6.99 -12.25
C ILE A 207 -10.83 -5.51 -12.48
N GLU A 208 -10.80 -4.73 -11.42
CA GLU A 208 -10.36 -3.34 -11.43
C GLU A 208 -9.34 -3.12 -10.32
N LEU A 209 -8.11 -2.75 -10.69
CA LEU A 209 -7.02 -2.50 -9.76
C LEU A 209 -6.55 -1.06 -9.93
N ASN A 210 -6.62 -0.29 -8.85
CA ASN A 210 -6.18 1.11 -8.79
C ASN A 210 -5.02 1.19 -7.81
N THR A 211 -3.79 1.39 -8.31
CA THR A 211 -2.58 1.32 -7.49
C THR A 211 -1.65 2.49 -7.78
N GLY A 212 -0.77 2.84 -6.84
CA GLY A 212 0.32 3.77 -7.12
C GLY A 212 1.47 3.09 -7.87
N ALA A 213 1.92 1.95 -7.33
CA ALA A 213 2.91 1.08 -7.95
C ALA A 213 2.58 -0.37 -7.62
N SER A 214 2.60 -1.27 -8.62
CA SER A 214 2.25 -2.65 -8.37
C SER A 214 2.97 -3.67 -9.26
N ARG A 215 2.96 -4.90 -8.74
CA ARG A 215 3.28 -6.12 -9.48
C ARG A 215 2.10 -7.06 -9.34
N GLU A 216 1.48 -7.36 -10.48
CA GLU A 216 0.30 -8.21 -10.58
C GLU A 216 0.67 -9.50 -11.33
N GLU A 217 0.35 -10.64 -10.74
CA GLU A 217 0.45 -11.97 -11.35
C GLU A 217 -0.94 -12.59 -11.33
N ILE A 218 -1.61 -12.67 -12.48
CA ILE A 218 -3.02 -13.05 -12.56
C ILE A 218 -3.20 -14.26 -13.48
N THR A 219 -3.60 -15.38 -12.92
CA THR A 219 -3.98 -16.60 -13.66
C THR A 219 -5.49 -16.66 -13.80
N LEU A 220 -5.98 -16.66 -15.02
CA LEU A 220 -7.39 -16.58 -15.36
C LEU A 220 -7.94 -17.95 -15.81
N GLY A 221 -9.22 -18.17 -15.58
CA GLY A 221 -9.97 -19.32 -16.09
C GLY A 221 -10.55 -19.08 -17.49
N LYS A 222 -11.50 -19.91 -17.92
CA LYS A 222 -12.26 -19.67 -19.15
C LYS A 222 -13.28 -18.55 -18.90
N PRO A 223 -13.29 -17.49 -19.72
CA PRO A 223 -14.26 -16.41 -19.54
C PRO A 223 -15.67 -16.87 -19.98
N THR A 224 -16.68 -16.24 -19.41
CA THR A 224 -18.06 -16.30 -19.87
C THR A 224 -18.51 -14.88 -20.21
N GLY A 225 -18.61 -14.56 -21.49
CA GLY A 225 -18.78 -13.21 -22.00
C GLY A 225 -17.45 -12.45 -22.14
N ILE A 226 -17.54 -11.16 -22.39
CA ILE A 226 -16.36 -10.27 -22.47
C ILE A 226 -16.05 -9.77 -21.05
N ILE A 227 -14.96 -10.22 -20.47
CA ILE A 227 -14.54 -9.90 -19.10
C ILE A 227 -13.57 -8.71 -19.13
N PRO A 228 -13.94 -7.54 -18.59
CA PRO A 228 -13.04 -6.41 -18.47
C PRO A 228 -12.05 -6.62 -17.32
N ILE A 229 -10.78 -6.28 -17.60
CA ILE A 229 -9.71 -6.21 -16.62
C ILE A 229 -9.06 -4.84 -16.80
N THR A 230 -9.15 -4.00 -15.78
CA THR A 230 -8.57 -2.65 -15.79
C THR A 230 -7.54 -2.52 -14.68
N VAL A 231 -6.34 -2.05 -15.04
CA VAL A 231 -5.28 -1.75 -14.05
C VAL A 231 -4.81 -0.32 -14.26
N ASN A 232 -4.96 0.50 -13.24
CA ASN A 232 -4.59 1.90 -13.25
C ASN A 232 -3.50 2.16 -12.21
N GLY A 233 -2.44 2.91 -12.58
CA GLY A 233 -1.39 3.24 -11.61
C GLY A 233 -0.27 4.10 -12.14
N GLY A 234 0.78 4.28 -11.33
CA GLY A 234 1.97 5.05 -11.72
C GLY A 234 3.04 4.19 -12.39
N ALA A 235 3.45 3.11 -11.72
CA ALA A 235 4.45 2.14 -12.20
C ALA A 235 3.87 0.74 -12.08
N LEU A 236 3.63 0.08 -13.20
CA LEU A 236 2.90 -1.17 -13.26
C LEU A 236 3.75 -2.28 -13.90
N THR A 237 3.77 -3.45 -13.27
CA THR A 237 4.24 -4.71 -13.84
C THR A 237 3.09 -5.70 -13.75
N VAL A 238 2.52 -6.09 -14.88
CA VAL A 238 1.32 -6.95 -14.93
C VAL A 238 1.61 -8.16 -15.80
N HIS A 239 1.43 -9.35 -15.24
CA HIS A 239 1.50 -10.62 -15.95
C HIS A 239 0.14 -11.32 -15.89
N LEU A 240 -0.41 -11.62 -17.07
CA LEU A 240 -1.72 -12.24 -17.23
C LEU A 240 -1.55 -13.59 -17.91
N HIS A 241 -1.97 -14.65 -17.24
CA HIS A 241 -2.00 -16.00 -17.79
C HIS A 241 -3.44 -16.41 -18.10
N ARG A 242 -3.73 -16.70 -19.36
CA ARG A 242 -5.05 -17.13 -19.81
C ARG A 242 -5.03 -18.55 -20.37
N PRO A 243 -6.15 -19.29 -20.34
CA PRO A 243 -6.21 -20.62 -20.95
C PRO A 243 -5.93 -20.55 -22.46
N ALA A 244 -5.27 -21.60 -22.97
CA ALA A 244 -5.05 -21.74 -24.40
C ALA A 244 -6.38 -21.71 -25.18
N GLY A 245 -6.39 -21.02 -26.32
CA GLY A 245 -7.58 -20.83 -27.15
C GLY A 245 -8.56 -19.77 -26.65
N THR A 246 -8.28 -19.11 -25.54
CA THR A 246 -9.09 -17.97 -25.07
C THR A 246 -8.68 -16.70 -25.79
N ALA A 247 -9.65 -16.00 -26.38
CA ALA A 247 -9.40 -14.73 -27.04
C ALA A 247 -9.14 -13.60 -26.04
N ALA A 248 -8.24 -12.68 -26.40
CA ALA A 248 -7.93 -11.52 -25.57
C ALA A 248 -7.55 -10.29 -26.43
N SER A 249 -7.94 -9.10 -25.95
CA SER A 249 -7.46 -7.80 -26.41
C SER A 249 -6.76 -7.10 -25.28
N VAL A 250 -5.61 -6.52 -25.52
CA VAL A 250 -4.81 -5.77 -24.56
C VAL A 250 -4.53 -4.40 -25.11
N ARG A 251 -4.82 -3.38 -24.32
CA ARG A 251 -4.42 -1.99 -24.57
C ARG A 251 -3.64 -1.48 -23.37
N VAL A 252 -2.45 -0.99 -23.62
CA VAL A 252 -1.58 -0.41 -22.60
C VAL A 252 -1.30 1.05 -22.95
N SER A 253 -1.56 1.95 -22.03
CA SER A 253 -1.34 3.39 -22.21
C SER A 253 -0.38 3.92 -21.15
N GLY A 254 0.67 4.65 -21.54
CA GLY A 254 1.65 5.16 -20.59
C GLY A 254 2.75 6.03 -21.20
N GLY A 255 3.55 6.64 -20.32
CA GLY A 255 4.74 7.39 -20.72
C GLY A 255 5.86 6.48 -21.25
N ALA A 256 5.96 5.26 -20.71
CA ALA A 256 6.83 4.20 -21.23
C ALA A 256 6.06 2.86 -21.17
N VAL A 257 5.94 2.20 -22.31
CA VAL A 257 5.17 0.95 -22.45
C VAL A 257 6.06 -0.16 -22.99
N SER A 258 6.02 -1.32 -22.34
CA SER A 258 6.57 -2.59 -22.82
C SER A 258 5.47 -3.64 -22.72
N LEU A 259 4.96 -4.11 -23.85
CA LEU A 259 3.95 -5.17 -23.93
C LEU A 259 4.58 -6.40 -24.62
N ASP A 260 4.55 -7.53 -23.94
CA ASP A 260 4.86 -8.85 -24.52
C ASP A 260 3.56 -9.66 -24.55
N ALA A 261 3.05 -9.94 -25.74
CA ALA A 261 1.79 -10.63 -25.91
C ALA A 261 1.98 -11.86 -26.78
N ASP A 262 1.85 -13.06 -26.18
CA ASP A 262 2.13 -14.36 -26.82
C ASP A 262 3.50 -14.38 -27.56
N GLY A 263 4.54 -13.79 -26.94
CA GLY A 263 5.87 -13.67 -27.50
C GLY A 263 6.07 -12.56 -28.54
N GLN A 264 5.03 -11.75 -28.82
CA GLN A 264 5.13 -10.55 -29.66
C GLN A 264 5.43 -9.33 -28.79
N GLN A 265 6.59 -8.72 -29.02
CA GLN A 265 7.03 -7.58 -28.23
C GLN A 265 6.69 -6.25 -28.90
N HIS A 266 5.98 -5.39 -28.16
CA HIS A 266 5.65 -4.02 -28.53
C HIS A 266 6.25 -3.08 -27.50
N ARG A 267 7.00 -2.08 -27.91
CA ARG A 267 7.59 -1.07 -27.02
C ARG A 267 7.42 0.31 -27.61
N GLY A 268 6.96 1.24 -26.80
CA GLY A 268 6.68 2.59 -27.26
C GLY A 268 6.42 3.58 -26.14
N ILE A 269 6.01 4.76 -26.59
CA ILE A 269 5.53 5.86 -25.76
C ILE A 269 4.08 6.13 -26.18
N GLY A 270 3.20 6.30 -25.23
CA GLY A 270 1.79 6.57 -25.46
C GLY A 270 0.93 5.33 -25.33
N SER A 271 0.55 4.67 -26.43
CA SER A 271 -0.38 3.52 -26.35
C SER A 271 0.05 2.41 -27.29
N GLU A 272 0.14 1.21 -26.74
CA GLU A 272 0.35 -0.04 -27.48
C GLU A 272 -0.88 -0.92 -27.34
N SER A 273 -1.20 -1.68 -28.39
CA SER A 273 -2.34 -2.59 -28.38
C SER A 273 -2.05 -3.87 -29.14
N TRP A 274 -2.66 -4.94 -28.68
CA TRP A 274 -2.58 -6.25 -29.28
C TRP A 274 -3.91 -6.98 -29.16
N GLU A 275 -4.22 -7.80 -30.13
CA GLU A 275 -5.39 -8.69 -30.10
C GLU A 275 -4.98 -10.09 -30.55
N SER A 276 -5.48 -11.09 -29.82
CA SER A 276 -5.30 -12.49 -30.22
C SER A 276 -6.10 -12.81 -31.48
N ALA A 277 -5.67 -13.83 -32.21
CA ALA A 277 -6.43 -14.31 -33.36
C ALA A 277 -7.87 -14.66 -32.96
N GLY A 278 -8.84 -14.14 -33.73
CA GLY A 278 -10.27 -14.40 -33.51
C GLY A 278 -10.97 -13.52 -32.46
N TYR A 279 -10.28 -12.56 -31.82
CA TYR A 279 -10.90 -11.68 -30.81
C TYR A 279 -12.13 -10.91 -31.36
N GLY A 280 -12.04 -10.36 -32.57
CA GLY A 280 -13.13 -9.56 -33.16
C GLY A 280 -14.46 -10.32 -33.34
N GLY A 281 -14.45 -11.64 -33.33
CA GLY A 281 -15.66 -12.49 -33.42
C GLY A 281 -15.94 -13.29 -32.14
N ALA A 282 -15.15 -13.09 -31.09
CA ALA A 282 -15.30 -13.87 -29.85
C ALA A 282 -16.48 -13.36 -29.02
N THR A 283 -17.30 -14.31 -28.54
CA THR A 283 -18.36 -14.06 -27.55
C THR A 283 -17.80 -14.09 -26.13
N ASP A 284 -16.72 -14.84 -25.95
CA ASP A 284 -16.09 -15.07 -24.66
C ASP A 284 -14.59 -14.69 -24.79
N ALA A 285 -14.20 -13.63 -24.10
CA ALA A 285 -12.84 -13.09 -24.21
C ALA A 285 -12.48 -12.22 -23.01
N TYR A 286 -11.19 -11.92 -22.88
CA TYR A 286 -10.69 -10.90 -21.96
C TYR A 286 -10.44 -9.59 -22.70
N ARG A 287 -10.88 -8.47 -22.11
CA ARG A 287 -10.55 -7.12 -22.53
C ARG A 287 -9.73 -6.49 -21.45
N VAL A 288 -8.44 -6.29 -21.71
CA VAL A 288 -7.46 -5.77 -20.78
C VAL A 288 -7.10 -4.34 -21.12
N GLU A 289 -7.23 -3.44 -20.15
CA GLU A 289 -6.86 -2.04 -20.25
C GLU A 289 -5.91 -1.69 -19.11
N ILE A 290 -4.69 -1.24 -19.43
CA ILE A 290 -3.67 -0.90 -18.45
C ILE A 290 -3.23 0.55 -18.70
N ASN A 291 -3.38 1.39 -17.68
CA ASN A 291 -3.11 2.81 -17.75
C ASN A 291 -2.11 3.22 -16.67
N GLY A 292 -0.92 3.69 -17.06
CA GLY A 292 0.11 4.05 -16.09
C GLY A 292 1.15 5.03 -16.62
N GLY A 293 2.07 5.42 -15.74
CA GLY A 293 3.24 6.21 -16.12
C GLY A 293 4.29 5.36 -16.82
N ALA A 294 4.63 4.21 -16.23
CA ALA A 294 5.52 3.22 -16.81
C ALA A 294 4.86 1.83 -16.65
N CYS A 295 4.68 1.12 -17.76
CA CYS A 295 3.97 -0.15 -17.82
C CYS A 295 4.85 -1.24 -18.45
N THR A 296 5.02 -2.34 -17.73
CA THR A 296 5.57 -3.60 -18.26
C THR A 296 4.47 -4.64 -18.17
N VAL A 297 4.04 -5.15 -19.31
CA VAL A 297 2.87 -6.02 -19.40
C VAL A 297 3.24 -7.28 -20.14
N GLY A 298 2.96 -8.43 -19.56
CA GLY A 298 3.01 -9.74 -20.18
C GLY A 298 1.61 -10.34 -20.26
N ILE A 299 1.24 -10.90 -21.39
CA ILE A 299 0.08 -11.78 -21.51
C ILE A 299 0.47 -13.02 -22.31
N ASP A 300 0.19 -14.17 -21.75
CA ASP A 300 0.48 -15.44 -22.39
C ASP A 300 -0.62 -16.47 -22.16
N THR A 301 -0.50 -17.60 -22.85
CA THR A 301 -1.33 -18.76 -22.60
C THR A 301 -0.57 -19.69 -21.64
N SER A 302 -0.97 -19.71 -20.37
CA SER A 302 -0.50 -20.74 -19.47
C SER A 302 -0.91 -22.11 -20.03
N GLY A 303 0.07 -22.98 -20.17
CA GLY A 303 -0.25 -24.38 -20.35
C GLY A 303 -1.14 -24.79 -19.19
N SER A 304 -2.36 -25.27 -19.45
CA SER A 304 -3.25 -25.82 -18.45
C SER A 304 -2.45 -26.77 -17.56
N ALA A 305 -2.13 -26.37 -16.35
CA ALA A 305 -1.75 -27.32 -15.33
C ALA A 305 -2.97 -28.21 -15.14
N ALA A 306 -2.87 -29.46 -15.59
CA ALA A 306 -3.90 -30.48 -15.53
C ALA A 306 -4.20 -30.87 -14.08
#